data_ea51aa0671e7e92e193d9fabc2808ea7
#
_entry.id   ea51aa0671e7e92e193d9fabc2808ea7
#
_cell.length_a   1.000
_cell.length_b   1.000
_cell.length_c   1.000
_cell.angle_alpha   90.00
_cell.angle_beta   90.00
_cell.angle_gamma   90.00
#
_symmetry.space_group_name_H-M   'P 1'
#
loop_
_entity.id
_entity.type
_entity.pdbx_description
1 polymer ?
#
loop_
_entity_poly.entity_id
_entity_poly.type
_entity_poly.pdbx_seq_one_letter_code
_entity_poly.pdbx_strand_id
1 'polypeptide(L)'
;MIFVVSGDLASTAADAVVRPATTTLAPIDPALQPLEAAAGPRFIEQRRLSRELAPGAAVVTAAGDLTAEFVIHAILGRDAESITADLVRRAVEAALWQCVQWQLGTVACPALGAPTLSGAESAGVIIPAFSEHLRNADHPATVLIVLKDPQVEETFMARLGQGGSP
;
A
#
# COMPACT_ATOMS: atom_id res chain seq x y z
N MET A 1 -12.13 6.49 -7.48
CA MET A 1 -12.96 5.29 -7.18
C MET A 1 -12.11 4.24 -6.46
N ILE A 2 -12.73 3.47 -5.57
CA ILE A 2 -12.08 2.38 -4.83
C ILE A 2 -12.67 1.05 -5.29
N PHE A 3 -11.81 0.13 -5.69
CA PHE A 3 -12.20 -1.24 -6.05
C PHE A 3 -11.44 -2.23 -5.17
N VAL A 4 -12.14 -3.25 -4.72
CA VAL A 4 -11.54 -4.42 -4.09
C VAL A 4 -11.45 -5.51 -5.16
N VAL A 5 -10.26 -6.01 -5.42
CA VAL A 5 -10.01 -6.98 -6.47
C VAL A 5 -9.22 -8.17 -5.93
N SER A 6 -9.52 -9.36 -6.44
CA SER A 6 -8.73 -10.56 -6.17
C SER A 6 -7.57 -10.61 -7.17
N GLY A 7 -6.36 -10.79 -6.69
CA GLY A 7 -5.21 -10.82 -7.61
C GLY A 7 -3.86 -10.74 -6.93
N ASP A 8 -2.85 -10.49 -7.74
CA ASP A 8 -1.45 -10.36 -7.34
C ASP A 8 -0.95 -8.93 -7.64
N LEU A 9 -0.40 -8.26 -6.64
CA LEU A 9 0.19 -6.93 -6.78
C LEU A 9 1.27 -6.88 -7.86
N ALA A 10 2.08 -7.92 -7.98
CA ALA A 10 3.19 -7.97 -8.94
C ALA A 10 2.75 -7.85 -10.40
N SER A 11 1.56 -8.31 -10.72
CA SER A 11 0.98 -8.32 -12.08
C SER A 11 -0.19 -7.35 -12.25
N THR A 12 -0.51 -6.55 -11.24
CA THR A 12 -1.61 -5.59 -11.31
C THR A 12 -1.25 -4.40 -12.20
N ALA A 13 -2.12 -4.09 -13.15
CA ALA A 13 -1.99 -2.90 -13.99
C ALA A 13 -2.37 -1.64 -13.20
N ALA A 14 -1.36 -0.90 -12.77
CA ALA A 14 -1.48 0.36 -12.05
C ALA A 14 -0.25 1.21 -12.33
N ASP A 15 -0.34 2.52 -12.08
CA ASP A 15 0.84 3.39 -12.21
C ASP A 15 1.84 3.11 -11.09
N ALA A 16 1.33 2.83 -9.90
CA ALA A 16 2.16 2.49 -8.75
C ALA A 16 1.54 1.40 -7.88
N VAL A 17 2.40 0.69 -7.16
CA VAL A 17 2.04 -0.31 -6.15
C VAL A 17 2.51 0.18 -4.80
N VAL A 18 1.64 0.17 -3.79
CA VAL A 18 2.02 0.45 -2.40
C VAL A 18 2.61 -0.80 -1.78
N ARG A 19 3.79 -0.68 -1.21
CA ARG A 19 4.52 -1.76 -0.56
C ARG A 19 4.78 -1.40 0.90
N PRO A 20 4.31 -2.21 1.87
CA PRO A 20 4.68 -2.02 3.27
C PRO A 20 6.17 -2.33 3.46
N ALA A 21 6.86 -1.48 4.19
CA ALA A 21 8.31 -1.59 4.37
C ALA A 21 8.74 -1.21 5.78
N THR A 22 9.94 -1.69 6.14
CA THR A 22 10.62 -1.23 7.36
C THR A 22 11.28 0.14 7.14
N THR A 23 11.80 0.72 8.20
CA THR A 23 12.55 1.99 8.15
C THR A 23 13.79 1.95 7.27
N THR A 24 14.28 0.76 6.92
CA THR A 24 15.40 0.54 5.98
C THR A 24 14.96 0.07 4.60
N LEU A 25 13.66 0.13 4.30
CA LEU A 25 13.03 -0.41 3.09
C LEU A 25 13.13 -1.93 2.93
N ALA A 26 13.41 -2.66 3.99
CA ALA A 26 13.29 -4.12 3.99
C ALA A 26 11.81 -4.53 3.98
N PRO A 27 11.47 -5.75 3.50
CA PRO A 27 10.11 -6.24 3.55
C PRO A 27 9.67 -6.42 5.02
N ILE A 28 8.47 -5.92 5.36
CA ILE A 28 7.91 -6.02 6.70
C ILE A 28 6.87 -7.14 6.79
N ASP A 29 6.22 -7.46 5.68
CA ASP A 29 5.23 -8.54 5.58
C ASP A 29 5.80 -9.69 4.75
N PRO A 30 6.01 -10.88 5.35
CA PRO A 30 6.51 -12.05 4.63
C PRO A 30 5.62 -12.51 3.48
N ALA A 31 4.32 -12.22 3.52
CA ALA A 31 3.37 -12.55 2.45
C ALA A 31 3.67 -11.83 1.13
N LEU A 32 4.47 -10.74 1.17
CA LEU A 32 4.87 -9.97 -0.01
C LEU A 32 6.24 -10.35 -0.57
N GLN A 33 6.85 -11.46 -0.12
CA GLN A 33 8.08 -11.98 -0.71
C GLN A 33 7.96 -12.23 -2.23
N PRO A 34 6.84 -12.73 -2.77
CA PRO A 34 6.68 -12.86 -4.22
C PRO A 34 6.76 -11.52 -4.98
N LEU A 35 6.31 -10.43 -4.37
CA LEU A 35 6.45 -9.09 -4.95
C LEU A 35 7.93 -8.69 -5.08
N GLU A 36 8.72 -8.93 -4.05
CA GLU A 36 10.17 -8.68 -4.04
C GLU A 36 10.89 -9.46 -5.14
N ALA A 37 10.57 -10.74 -5.26
CA ALA A 37 11.16 -11.62 -6.28
C ALA A 37 10.78 -11.15 -7.70
N ALA A 38 9.53 -10.78 -7.91
CA ALA A 38 9.04 -10.29 -9.20
C ALA A 38 9.65 -8.94 -9.59
N ALA A 39 9.91 -8.07 -8.62
CA ALA A 39 10.55 -6.76 -8.85
C ALA A 39 12.02 -6.89 -9.29
N GLY A 40 12.69 -7.94 -8.89
CA GLY A 40 14.03 -8.30 -9.32
C GLY A 40 15.19 -7.64 -8.59
N PRO A 41 16.46 -7.99 -8.95
CA PRO A 41 17.65 -7.55 -8.22
C PRO A 41 17.88 -6.03 -8.24
N ARG A 42 17.55 -5.36 -9.32
CA ARG A 42 17.71 -3.90 -9.45
C ARG A 42 16.84 -3.15 -8.44
N PHE A 43 15.62 -3.61 -8.25
CA PHE A 43 14.72 -3.05 -7.24
C PHE A 43 15.30 -3.21 -5.83
N ILE A 44 15.81 -4.41 -5.50
CA ILE A 44 16.42 -4.70 -4.21
C ILE A 44 17.65 -3.82 -3.97
N GLU A 45 18.45 -3.57 -4.98
CA GLU A 45 19.61 -2.69 -4.88
C GLU A 45 19.24 -1.22 -4.71
N GLN A 46 18.25 -0.73 -5.45
CA GLN A 46 17.80 0.66 -5.39
C GLN A 46 17.20 1.06 -4.03
N ARG A 47 16.71 0.10 -3.25
CA ARG A 47 16.16 0.38 -1.92
C ARG A 47 17.22 0.47 -0.81
N ARG A 48 18.51 0.36 -1.12
CA ARG A 48 19.57 0.58 -0.15
C ARG A 48 19.63 2.05 0.24
N LEU A 49 19.63 2.28 1.55
CA LEU A 49 19.62 3.62 2.12
C LEU A 49 20.89 3.88 2.93
N SER A 50 21.30 5.14 2.98
CA SER A 50 22.40 5.60 3.83
C SER A 50 21.96 5.86 5.27
N ARG A 51 20.67 6.00 5.52
CA ARG A 51 20.06 6.22 6.84
C ARG A 51 18.62 5.70 6.87
N GLU A 52 18.12 5.45 8.07
CA GLU A 52 16.72 5.05 8.28
C GLU A 52 15.74 6.15 7.90
N LEU A 53 14.57 5.74 7.40
CA LEU A 53 13.42 6.60 7.13
C LEU A 53 12.49 6.66 8.34
N ALA A 54 11.72 7.73 8.44
CA ALA A 54 10.76 7.89 9.54
C ALA A 54 9.55 6.95 9.40
N PRO A 55 9.11 6.26 10.47
CA PRO A 55 7.84 5.54 10.46
C PRO A 55 6.67 6.48 10.13
N GLY A 56 5.72 6.01 9.34
CA GLY A 56 4.60 6.81 8.86
C GLY A 56 4.89 7.66 7.61
N ALA A 57 6.12 7.62 7.09
CA ALA A 57 6.47 8.24 5.82
C ALA A 57 6.20 7.30 4.63
N ALA A 58 6.29 7.86 3.43
CA ALA A 58 6.26 7.10 2.18
C ALA A 58 7.27 7.67 1.18
N VAL A 59 7.95 6.79 0.47
CA VAL A 59 8.92 7.18 -0.57
C VAL A 59 8.66 6.41 -1.86
N VAL A 60 8.99 7.01 -2.99
CA VAL A 60 8.76 6.43 -4.32
C VAL A 60 10.08 5.99 -4.92
N THR A 61 10.10 4.79 -5.50
CA THR A 61 11.19 4.27 -6.35
C THR A 61 10.62 3.72 -7.65
N ALA A 62 11.49 3.45 -8.61
CA ALA A 62 11.13 2.62 -9.76
C ALA A 62 10.74 1.21 -9.29
N ALA A 63 9.87 0.56 -10.06
CA ALA A 63 9.31 -0.74 -9.68
C ALA A 63 10.11 -1.95 -10.19
N GLY A 64 11.29 -1.72 -10.80
CA GLY A 64 12.06 -2.82 -11.40
C GLY A 64 11.26 -3.53 -12.48
N ASP A 65 11.12 -4.85 -12.37
CA ASP A 65 10.46 -5.70 -13.36
C ASP A 65 8.95 -5.88 -13.12
N LEU A 66 8.35 -5.16 -12.16
CA LEU A 66 6.91 -5.20 -11.92
C LEU A 66 6.13 -4.62 -13.11
N THR A 67 4.84 -4.97 -13.20
CA THR A 67 3.94 -4.39 -14.21
C THR A 67 3.73 -2.89 -13.97
N ALA A 68 3.66 -2.45 -12.72
CA ALA A 68 3.59 -1.03 -12.36
C ALA A 68 4.91 -0.32 -12.65
N GLU A 69 4.85 0.97 -12.92
CA GLU A 69 6.03 1.81 -13.17
C GLU A 69 6.77 2.18 -11.87
N PHE A 70 6.02 2.42 -10.79
CA PHE A 70 6.57 2.86 -9.52
C PHE A 70 6.16 1.96 -8.36
N VAL A 71 6.98 1.96 -7.32
CA VAL A 71 6.62 1.44 -5.98
C VAL A 71 6.60 2.59 -5.00
N ILE A 72 5.52 2.68 -4.23
CA ILE A 72 5.41 3.60 -3.09
C ILE A 72 5.64 2.77 -1.84
N HIS A 73 6.78 2.98 -1.19
CA HIS A 73 7.12 2.29 0.05
C HIS A 73 6.46 2.99 1.23
N ALA A 74 5.49 2.34 1.85
CA ALA A 74 4.82 2.81 3.06
C ALA A 74 5.59 2.30 4.29
N ILE A 75 6.19 3.21 5.04
CA ILE A 75 7.08 2.89 6.16
C ILE A 75 6.23 2.66 7.41
N LEU A 76 6.07 1.40 7.82
CA LEU A 76 5.18 1.02 8.91
C LEU A 76 5.87 0.85 10.27
N GLY A 77 7.20 0.81 10.30
CA GLY A 77 7.97 0.65 11.53
C GLY A 77 9.31 -0.02 11.29
N ARG A 78 10.06 -0.29 12.36
CA ARG A 78 11.34 -1.02 12.28
C ARG A 78 11.16 -2.51 12.00
N ASP A 79 10.06 -3.06 12.49
CA ASP A 79 9.68 -4.47 12.39
C ASP A 79 8.15 -4.61 12.45
N ALA A 80 7.66 -5.84 12.28
CA ALA A 80 6.22 -6.12 12.29
C ALA A 80 5.56 -5.78 13.65
N GLU A 81 6.26 -6.01 14.76
CA GLU A 81 5.73 -5.71 16.11
C GLU A 81 5.52 -4.21 16.35
N SER A 82 6.25 -3.36 15.63
CA SER A 82 6.13 -1.91 15.74
C SER A 82 4.90 -1.34 15.01
N ILE A 83 4.22 -2.13 14.19
CA ILE A 83 3.07 -1.68 13.39
C ILE A 83 1.90 -1.34 14.32
N THR A 84 1.33 -0.15 14.13
CA THR A 84 0.10 0.31 14.77
C THR A 84 -0.89 0.82 13.72
N ALA A 85 -2.17 0.87 14.07
CA ALA A 85 -3.20 1.44 13.20
C ALA A 85 -2.89 2.90 12.83
N ASP A 86 -2.35 3.68 13.75
CA ASP A 86 -1.96 5.07 13.50
C ASP A 86 -0.81 5.19 12.50
N LEU A 87 0.21 4.33 12.61
CA LEU A 87 1.31 4.31 11.65
C LEU A 87 0.84 3.91 10.25
N VAL A 88 -0.06 2.93 10.14
CA VAL A 88 -0.66 2.54 8.86
C VAL A 88 -1.43 3.71 8.24
N ARG A 89 -2.27 4.38 9.03
CA ARG A 89 -3.03 5.56 8.56
C ARG A 89 -2.09 6.65 8.04
N ARG A 90 -1.07 7.01 8.80
CA ARG A 90 -0.09 8.03 8.41
C ARG A 90 0.68 7.67 7.16
N ALA A 91 1.11 6.41 7.04
CA ALA A 91 1.83 5.92 5.87
C ALA A 91 0.94 5.89 4.62
N VAL A 92 -0.34 5.54 4.75
CA VAL A 92 -1.32 5.61 3.66
C VAL A 92 -1.53 7.05 3.21
N GLU A 93 -1.73 7.98 4.14
CA GLU A 93 -1.86 9.41 3.83
C GLU A 93 -0.62 9.94 3.11
N ALA A 94 0.58 9.56 3.57
CA ALA A 94 1.83 9.92 2.92
C ALA A 94 1.96 9.30 1.52
N ALA A 95 1.52 8.05 1.33
CA ALA A 95 1.50 7.39 0.02
C ALA A 95 0.55 8.10 -0.95
N LEU A 96 -0.62 8.49 -0.49
CA LEU A 96 -1.59 9.26 -1.29
C LEU A 96 -1.04 10.63 -1.67
N TRP A 97 -0.31 11.27 -0.77
CA TRP A 97 0.39 12.52 -1.08
C TRP A 97 1.43 12.31 -2.19
N GLN A 98 2.16 11.21 -2.20
CA GLN A 98 3.06 10.86 -3.30
C GLN A 98 2.30 10.71 -4.63
N CYS A 99 1.11 10.13 -4.60
CA CYS A 99 0.27 10.04 -5.81
C CYS A 99 -0.07 11.41 -6.38
N VAL A 100 -0.34 12.41 -5.52
CA VAL A 100 -0.58 13.79 -5.95
C VAL A 100 0.69 14.39 -6.56
N GLN A 101 1.83 14.26 -5.89
CA GLN A 101 3.10 14.83 -6.34
C GLN A 101 3.56 14.27 -7.69
N TRP A 102 3.34 12.98 -7.92
CA TRP A 102 3.74 12.29 -9.15
C TRP A 102 2.61 12.20 -10.18
N GLN A 103 1.42 12.77 -9.89
CA GLN A 103 0.23 12.72 -10.75
C GLN A 103 -0.15 11.31 -11.19
N LEU A 104 -0.10 10.36 -10.25
CA LEU A 104 -0.41 8.96 -10.50
C LEU A 104 -1.93 8.77 -10.57
N GLY A 105 -2.43 8.20 -11.67
CA GLY A 105 -3.86 8.02 -11.90
C GLY A 105 -4.45 6.82 -11.17
N THR A 106 -3.70 5.71 -11.13
CA THR A 106 -4.14 4.45 -10.52
C THR A 106 -3.06 3.92 -9.58
N VAL A 107 -3.46 3.57 -8.37
CA VAL A 107 -2.58 2.96 -7.37
C VAL A 107 -3.17 1.64 -6.88
N ALA A 108 -2.34 0.61 -6.78
CA ALA A 108 -2.69 -0.67 -6.19
C ALA A 108 -2.13 -0.79 -4.78
N CYS A 109 -2.91 -1.29 -3.85
CA CYS A 109 -2.55 -1.36 -2.44
C CYS A 109 -2.97 -2.71 -1.84
N PRO A 110 -2.10 -3.38 -1.06
CA PRO A 110 -2.51 -4.56 -0.30
C PRO A 110 -3.23 -4.17 1.00
N ALA A 111 -3.67 -5.16 1.77
CA ALA A 111 -4.10 -4.94 3.15
C ALA A 111 -2.87 -4.59 4.00
N LEU A 112 -2.61 -3.31 4.19
CA LEU A 112 -1.47 -2.84 4.96
C LEU A 112 -1.63 -3.13 6.45
N GLY A 113 -0.51 -3.42 7.11
CA GLY A 113 -0.46 -3.69 8.53
C GLY A 113 -0.37 -5.15 8.92
N ALA A 114 -0.53 -6.08 7.97
CA ALA A 114 -0.28 -7.50 8.22
C ALA A 114 1.23 -7.74 8.49
N PRO A 115 1.58 -8.74 9.31
CA PRO A 115 0.67 -9.65 10.01
C PRO A 115 0.08 -9.09 11.33
N THR A 116 0.48 -7.91 11.76
CA THR A 116 0.12 -7.34 13.08
C THR A 116 -1.34 -6.91 13.16
N LEU A 117 -1.85 -6.24 12.13
CA LEU A 117 -3.27 -5.88 12.03
C LEU A 117 -4.07 -6.99 11.35
N SER A 118 -5.27 -7.25 11.86
CA SER A 118 -6.24 -8.10 11.18
C SER A 118 -6.75 -7.43 9.89
N GLY A 119 -7.39 -8.21 9.01
CA GLY A 119 -8.04 -7.67 7.83
C GLY A 119 -9.08 -6.59 8.17
N ALA A 120 -9.87 -6.79 9.22
CA ALA A 120 -10.86 -5.82 9.69
C ALA A 120 -10.21 -4.52 10.21
N GLU A 121 -9.13 -4.62 10.97
CA GLU A 121 -8.37 -3.47 11.45
C GLU A 121 -7.74 -2.70 10.27
N SER A 122 -7.11 -3.39 9.34
CA SER A 122 -6.55 -2.79 8.14
C SER A 122 -7.63 -2.07 7.31
N ALA A 123 -8.75 -2.73 7.03
CA ALA A 123 -9.87 -2.14 6.29
C ALA A 123 -10.44 -0.90 7.00
N GLY A 124 -10.54 -0.95 8.33
CA GLY A 124 -11.01 0.16 9.16
C GLY A 124 -10.12 1.40 9.11
N VAL A 125 -8.86 1.23 8.76
CA VAL A 125 -7.89 2.33 8.64
C VAL A 125 -7.79 2.84 7.19
N ILE A 126 -7.56 1.94 6.24
CA ILE A 126 -7.18 2.36 4.89
C ILE A 126 -8.38 2.81 4.04
N ILE A 127 -9.55 2.20 4.19
CA ILE A 127 -10.73 2.59 3.41
C ILE A 127 -11.18 4.02 3.73
N PRO A 128 -11.32 4.44 5.01
CA PRO A 128 -11.63 5.83 5.31
C PRO A 128 -10.58 6.82 4.79
N ALA A 129 -9.29 6.49 4.89
CA ALA A 129 -8.21 7.34 4.41
C ALA A 129 -8.30 7.54 2.87
N PHE A 130 -8.51 6.46 2.12
CA PHE A 130 -8.73 6.55 0.68
C PHE A 130 -10.00 7.34 0.34
N SER A 131 -11.11 7.06 1.02
CA SER A 131 -12.39 7.73 0.75
C SER A 131 -12.32 9.23 0.99
N GLU A 132 -11.66 9.66 2.06
CA GLU A 132 -11.47 11.07 2.36
C GLU A 132 -10.56 11.74 1.33
N HIS A 133 -9.45 11.11 0.99
CA HIS A 133 -8.52 11.65 0.01
C HIS A 133 -9.16 11.83 -1.37
N LEU A 134 -9.90 10.82 -1.86
CA LEU A 134 -10.53 10.85 -3.18
C LEU A 134 -11.65 11.91 -3.30
N ARG A 135 -12.19 12.40 -2.19
CA ARG A 135 -13.13 13.53 -2.19
C ARG A 135 -12.44 14.88 -2.36
N ASN A 136 -11.16 14.96 -2.04
CA ASN A 136 -10.43 16.22 -1.90
C ASN A 136 -9.27 16.39 -2.90
N ALA A 137 -8.92 15.34 -3.66
CA ALA A 137 -7.78 15.35 -4.56
C ALA A 137 -8.09 14.60 -5.87
N ASP A 138 -7.48 15.04 -6.95
CA ASP A 138 -7.66 14.45 -8.28
C ASP A 138 -6.79 13.20 -8.51
N HIS A 139 -5.72 13.04 -7.74
CA HIS A 139 -4.78 11.92 -7.85
C HIS A 139 -4.60 11.19 -6.52
N PRO A 140 -4.66 9.86 -6.52
CA PRO A 140 -5.05 9.02 -7.65
C PRO A 140 -6.56 9.13 -7.94
N ALA A 141 -6.95 8.92 -9.18
CA ALA A 141 -8.37 8.81 -9.54
C ALA A 141 -8.97 7.46 -9.12
N THR A 142 -8.13 6.42 -9.11
CA THR A 142 -8.53 5.04 -8.82
C THR A 142 -7.58 4.37 -7.83
N VAL A 143 -8.15 3.71 -6.84
CA VAL A 143 -7.43 2.85 -5.89
C VAL A 143 -7.92 1.42 -6.08
N LEU A 144 -6.99 0.49 -6.31
CA LEU A 144 -7.24 -0.94 -6.38
C LEU A 144 -6.72 -1.58 -5.08
N ILE A 145 -7.59 -2.09 -4.25
CA ILE A 145 -7.20 -2.88 -3.07
C ILE A 145 -7.07 -4.32 -3.53
N VAL A 146 -5.85 -4.82 -3.63
CA VAL A 146 -5.54 -6.13 -4.23
C VAL A 146 -5.30 -7.15 -3.13
N LEU A 147 -6.14 -8.18 -3.08
CA LEU A 147 -6.16 -9.16 -2.01
C LEU A 147 -6.10 -10.57 -2.59
N LYS A 148 -5.48 -11.50 -1.85
CA LYS A 148 -5.41 -12.92 -2.20
C LYS A 148 -6.32 -13.79 -1.34
N ASP A 149 -6.56 -13.39 -0.08
CA ASP A 149 -7.38 -14.14 0.86
C ASP A 149 -8.86 -13.77 0.69
N PRO A 150 -9.74 -14.74 0.32
CA PRO A 150 -11.17 -14.47 0.13
C PRO A 150 -11.87 -13.91 1.38
N GLN A 151 -11.44 -14.29 2.59
CA GLN A 151 -12.03 -13.77 3.83
C GLN A 151 -11.66 -12.30 4.06
N VAL A 152 -10.43 -11.94 3.76
CA VAL A 152 -9.98 -10.53 3.83
C VAL A 152 -10.70 -9.70 2.76
N GLU A 153 -10.83 -10.24 1.55
CA GLU A 153 -11.57 -9.60 0.45
C GLU A 153 -13.03 -9.30 0.86
N GLU A 154 -13.73 -10.27 1.44
CA GLU A 154 -15.10 -10.10 1.95
C GLU A 154 -15.16 -9.00 3.02
N THR A 155 -14.20 -8.98 3.94
CA THR A 155 -14.08 -7.96 4.98
C THR A 155 -13.94 -6.55 4.40
N PHE A 156 -13.07 -6.38 3.41
CA PHE A 156 -12.88 -5.10 2.73
C PHE A 156 -14.10 -4.68 1.92
N MET A 157 -14.74 -5.61 1.21
CA MET A 157 -15.98 -5.36 0.48
C MET A 157 -17.11 -4.89 1.41
N ALA A 158 -17.30 -5.57 2.54
CA ALA A 158 -18.29 -5.19 3.54
C ALA A 158 -18.02 -3.79 4.11
N ARG A 159 -16.77 -3.47 4.40
CA ARG A 159 -16.38 -2.15 4.91
C ARG A 159 -16.62 -1.04 3.88
N LEU A 160 -16.31 -1.31 2.63
CA LEU A 160 -16.52 -0.36 1.52
C LEU A 160 -18.02 -0.09 1.31
N GLY A 161 -18.87 -1.11 1.40
CA GLY A 161 -20.33 -0.98 1.29
C GLY A 161 -20.95 -0.15 2.42
N GLN A 162 -20.38 -0.17 3.62
CA GLN A 162 -20.85 0.63 4.75
C GLN A 162 -20.55 2.14 4.60
N GLY A 163 -19.51 2.48 3.83
CA GLY A 163 -19.16 3.89 3.56
C GLY A 163 -20.02 4.56 2.49
N GLY A 164 -20.87 3.81 1.80
CA GLY A 164 -21.72 4.28 0.72
C GLY A 164 -23.18 4.59 1.10
N SER A 165 -23.54 4.55 2.37
CA SER A 165 -24.88 4.99 2.82
C SER A 165 -24.88 6.51 2.96
N PRO A 166 -25.86 7.18 2.33
CA PRO A 166 -26.04 8.62 2.46
C PRO A 166 -26.47 9.00 3.87
#